data_fc702fcbc1d07ebc8c38b9d105a2c701
#
_entry.id   fc702fcbc1d07ebc8c38b9d105a2c701
#
_cell.length_a   1.000
_cell.length_b   1.000
_cell.length_c   1.000
_cell.angle_alpha   90.00
_cell.angle_beta   90.00
_cell.angle_gamma   90.00
#
_symmetry.space_group_name_H-M   'P 1'
#
loop_
_entity.id
_entity.type
_entity.pdbx_description
1 polymer ?
#
loop_
_entity_poly.entity_id
_entity_poly.type
_entity_poly.pdbx_seq_one_letter_code
_entity_poly.pdbx_strand_id
1 'polypeptide(L)'
;ISATLAFYGYKVLLIDADPQGNATKGFGIFQNQYDLVKNNTIQLMLNIKEDLSDSEFEKNIRDSIVNVERPEITGTLDILPNDPKMIDKIRYLDDLANTEDSLEYILSFIKNDYDFIIIDTPPRTDTILRTCLMASDYFIISLKPEPYSSIGVPDVFAPIKAISRTYRMRKNKDLFVLGG
;
A
#
# COMPACT_ATOMS: atom_id res chain seq x y z
N ILE A 1 13.20 -3.65 3.14
CA ILE A 1 13.42 -2.45 2.28
C ILE A 1 13.10 -1.18 3.08
N SER A 2 11.85 -0.97 3.56
CA SER A 2 11.44 0.27 4.23
C SER A 2 12.32 0.60 5.46
N ALA A 3 12.53 -0.37 6.37
CA ALA A 3 13.40 -0.17 7.53
C ALA A 3 14.85 0.15 7.14
N THR A 4 15.37 -0.48 6.08
CA THR A 4 16.73 -0.22 5.58
C THR A 4 16.87 1.20 5.03
N LEU A 5 15.89 1.68 4.26
CA LEU A 5 15.88 3.05 3.76
C LEU A 5 15.83 4.07 4.92
N ALA A 6 14.98 3.82 5.91
CA ALA A 6 14.89 4.67 7.10
C ALA A 6 16.17 4.63 7.95
N PHE A 7 16.86 3.49 8.02
CA PHE A 7 18.18 3.38 8.65
C PHE A 7 19.21 4.27 7.95
N TYR A 8 19.14 4.43 6.63
CA TYR A 8 20.00 5.34 5.86
C TYR A 8 19.57 6.81 5.89
N GLY A 9 18.59 7.18 6.70
CA GLY A 9 18.22 8.57 6.94
C GLY A 9 17.07 9.11 6.10
N TYR A 10 16.42 8.26 5.29
CA TYR A 10 15.28 8.67 4.48
C TYR A 10 13.98 8.70 5.28
N LYS A 11 13.05 9.55 4.84
CA LYS A 11 11.67 9.56 5.32
C LYS A 11 10.87 8.55 4.52
N VAL A 12 10.43 7.48 5.18
CA VAL A 12 9.78 6.33 4.53
C VAL A 12 8.40 6.10 5.09
N LEU A 13 7.41 6.00 4.20
CA LEU A 13 6.09 5.47 4.53
C LEU A 13 5.98 4.04 4.02
N LEU A 14 5.63 3.10 4.91
CA LEU A 14 5.19 1.76 4.53
C LEU A 14 3.67 1.70 4.57
N ILE A 15 3.05 1.31 3.47
CA ILE A 15 1.61 1.07 3.39
C ILE A 15 1.40 -0.44 3.37
N ASP A 16 0.70 -0.94 4.38
CA ASP A 16 0.26 -2.34 4.40
C ASP A 16 -1.09 -2.45 3.68
N ALA A 17 -1.07 -2.91 2.44
CA ALA A 17 -2.27 -3.14 1.65
C ALA A 17 -2.71 -4.61 1.69
N ASP A 18 -1.93 -5.51 2.32
CA ASP A 18 -2.35 -6.90 2.51
C ASP A 18 -3.41 -6.97 3.63
N PRO A 19 -4.61 -7.48 3.35
CA PRO A 19 -5.65 -7.68 4.37
C PRO A 19 -5.23 -8.56 5.54
N GLN A 20 -4.16 -9.35 5.38
CA GLN A 20 -3.63 -10.15 6.49
C GLN A 20 -2.85 -9.30 7.50
N GLY A 21 -2.45 -8.07 7.16
CA GLY A 21 -1.74 -7.15 8.03
C GLY A 21 -0.38 -7.68 8.49
N ASN A 22 0.33 -8.39 7.61
CA ASN A 22 1.60 -9.02 7.98
C ASN A 22 2.72 -8.00 8.16
N ALA A 23 2.77 -6.97 7.31
CA ALA A 23 3.73 -5.89 7.47
C ALA A 23 3.47 -5.12 8.78
N THR A 24 2.21 -4.81 9.07
CA THR A 24 1.77 -4.15 10.30
C THR A 24 2.22 -4.91 11.54
N LYS A 25 1.95 -6.22 11.60
CA LYS A 25 2.38 -7.10 12.72
C LYS A 25 3.89 -7.20 12.84
N GLY A 26 4.59 -7.25 11.69
CA GLY A 26 6.06 -7.33 11.64
C GLY A 26 6.76 -6.14 12.30
N PHE A 27 6.11 -4.99 12.35
CA PHE A 27 6.61 -3.81 13.08
C PHE A 27 6.11 -3.69 14.53
N GLY A 28 5.40 -4.71 15.04
CA GLY A 28 4.94 -4.76 16.42
C GLY A 28 3.64 -3.98 16.66
N ILE A 29 2.94 -3.61 15.63
CA ILE A 29 1.62 -2.99 15.72
C ILE A 29 0.59 -4.12 15.80
N PHE A 30 0.01 -4.32 16.99
CA PHE A 30 -0.92 -5.41 17.24
C PHE A 30 -2.37 -4.94 17.36
N GLN A 31 -3.30 -5.88 17.30
CA GLN A 31 -4.74 -5.63 17.25
C GLN A 31 -5.29 -4.74 18.38
N ASN A 32 -4.65 -4.75 19.56
CA ASN A 32 -5.00 -3.86 20.66
C ASN A 32 -4.65 -2.39 20.40
N GLN A 33 -3.75 -2.13 19.47
CA GLN A 33 -3.35 -0.78 19.04
C GLN A 33 -4.21 -0.29 17.87
N TYR A 34 -4.90 -1.17 17.15
CA TYR A 34 -5.82 -0.78 16.06
C TYR A 34 -7.02 0.04 16.56
N ASP A 35 -7.40 -0.08 17.83
CA ASP A 35 -8.44 0.77 18.43
C ASP A 35 -8.00 2.24 18.52
N LEU A 36 -6.68 2.51 18.45
CA LEU A 36 -6.10 3.84 18.40
C LEU A 36 -6.02 4.41 16.97
N VAL A 37 -6.06 3.54 15.96
CA VAL A 37 -6.03 3.92 14.54
C VAL A 37 -7.48 3.95 14.03
N LYS A 38 -8.05 5.13 13.93
CA LYS A 38 -9.44 5.32 13.49
C LYS A 38 -9.71 4.76 12.11
N ASN A 39 -8.69 4.81 11.24
CA ASN A 39 -8.74 4.31 9.88
C ASN A 39 -7.48 3.51 9.57
N ASN A 40 -7.59 2.54 8.69
CA ASN A 40 -6.49 1.76 8.14
C ASN A 40 -6.55 1.82 6.60
N THR A 41 -5.57 1.22 5.91
CA THR A 41 -5.46 1.31 4.45
C THR A 41 -6.76 0.99 3.73
N ILE A 42 -7.39 -0.15 4.05
CA ILE A 42 -8.65 -0.58 3.41
C ILE A 42 -9.80 0.35 3.77
N GLN A 43 -9.92 0.76 5.05
CA GLN A 43 -10.98 1.66 5.48
C GLN A 43 -10.87 3.04 4.84
N LEU A 44 -9.65 3.58 4.69
CA LEU A 44 -9.43 4.85 3.99
C LEU A 44 -9.85 4.77 2.52
N MET A 45 -9.56 3.66 1.83
CA MET A 45 -10.02 3.46 0.45
C MET A 45 -11.56 3.43 0.35
N LEU A 46 -12.24 2.84 1.34
CA LEU A 46 -13.70 2.81 1.41
C LEU A 46 -14.30 4.19 1.71
N ASN A 47 -13.63 4.98 2.56
CA ASN A 47 -14.12 6.29 3.03
C ASN A 47 -14.03 7.39 1.96
N ILE A 48 -13.38 7.16 0.82
CA ILE A 48 -13.32 8.14 -0.28
C ILE A 48 -14.71 8.59 -0.77
N LYS A 49 -15.73 7.76 -0.57
CA LYS A 49 -17.12 8.07 -0.94
C LYS A 49 -17.93 8.73 0.18
N GLU A 50 -17.36 8.89 1.34
CA GLU A 50 -18.00 9.63 2.40
C GLU A 50 -18.03 11.12 2.02
N ASP A 51 -19.07 11.82 2.43
CA ASP A 51 -19.23 13.27 2.19
C ASP A 51 -18.34 14.07 3.18
N LEU A 52 -17.03 13.85 3.08
CA LEU A 52 -16.01 14.52 3.88
C LEU A 52 -15.37 15.62 3.04
N SER A 53 -15.03 16.73 3.69
CA SER A 53 -14.15 17.73 3.08
C SER A 53 -12.73 17.18 2.92
N ASP A 54 -11.97 17.70 1.95
CA ASP A 54 -10.57 17.30 1.72
C ASP A 54 -9.73 17.45 2.99
N SER A 55 -9.97 18.49 3.80
CA SER A 55 -9.25 18.72 5.05
C SER A 55 -9.58 17.67 6.14
N GLU A 56 -10.81 17.22 6.22
CA GLU A 56 -11.21 16.15 7.15
C GLU A 56 -10.66 14.81 6.69
N PHE A 57 -10.70 14.55 5.40
CA PHE A 57 -10.15 13.32 4.82
C PHE A 57 -8.62 13.26 5.00
N GLU A 58 -7.89 14.35 4.71
CA GLU A 58 -6.46 14.46 4.97
C GLU A 58 -6.13 14.22 6.44
N LYS A 59 -6.89 14.82 7.36
CA LYS A 59 -6.73 14.57 8.79
C LYS A 59 -6.91 13.10 9.13
N ASN A 60 -7.93 12.43 8.59
CA ASN A 60 -8.14 11.00 8.81
C ASN A 60 -6.96 10.15 8.30
N ILE A 61 -6.37 10.52 7.15
CA ILE A 61 -5.16 9.85 6.63
C ILE A 61 -4.02 10.02 7.63
N ARG A 62 -3.72 11.23 8.06
CA ARG A 62 -2.61 11.53 8.97
C ARG A 62 -2.79 10.89 10.35
N ASP A 63 -4.02 10.89 10.88
CA ASP A 63 -4.37 10.24 12.15
C ASP A 63 -4.26 8.69 12.08
N SER A 64 -4.24 8.12 10.86
CA SER A 64 -4.10 6.67 10.63
C SER A 64 -2.64 6.22 10.53
N ILE A 65 -1.71 7.15 10.35
CA ILE A 65 -0.29 6.84 10.20
C ILE A 65 0.35 6.67 11.58
N VAL A 66 1.08 5.58 11.75
CA VAL A 66 1.78 5.24 12.99
C VAL A 66 3.29 5.37 12.78
N ASN A 67 3.95 6.17 13.60
CA ASN A 67 5.41 6.26 13.60
C ASN A 67 6.03 5.04 14.27
N VAL A 68 7.06 4.47 13.65
CA VAL A 68 7.83 3.32 14.18
C VAL A 68 9.13 3.83 14.77
N GLU A 69 9.13 4.03 16.08
CA GLU A 69 10.32 4.44 16.80
C GLU A 69 11.28 3.25 17.00
N ARG A 70 12.51 3.39 16.50
CA ARG A 70 13.60 2.43 16.67
C ARG A 70 14.91 3.19 16.85
N PRO A 71 15.74 2.86 17.85
CA PRO A 71 17.00 3.57 18.11
C PRO A 71 17.99 3.57 16.94
N GLU A 72 17.94 2.53 16.10
CA GLU A 72 18.80 2.36 14.95
C GLU A 72 18.36 3.13 13.70
N ILE A 73 17.16 3.69 13.68
CA ILE A 73 16.63 4.45 12.54
C ILE A 73 17.06 5.90 12.67
N THR A 74 17.82 6.41 11.70
CA THR A 74 18.27 7.81 11.64
C THR A 74 17.34 8.72 10.85
N GLY A 75 16.53 8.15 9.96
CA GLY A 75 15.45 8.82 9.23
C GLY A 75 14.10 8.70 9.94
N THR A 76 13.05 8.54 9.16
CA THR A 76 11.69 8.31 9.67
C THR A 76 11.12 7.05 9.03
N LEU A 77 10.49 6.22 9.82
CA LEU A 77 9.68 5.10 9.34
C LEU A 77 8.27 5.22 9.90
N ASP A 78 7.36 5.52 9.01
CA ASP A 78 5.93 5.55 9.30
C ASP A 78 5.22 4.39 8.64
N ILE A 79 4.14 3.93 9.23
CA ILE A 79 3.29 2.88 8.68
C ILE A 79 1.85 3.39 8.58
N LEU A 80 1.24 3.19 7.41
CA LEU A 80 -0.20 3.15 7.27
C LEU A 80 -0.62 1.67 7.42
N PRO A 81 -1.18 1.29 8.57
CA PRO A 81 -1.42 -0.11 8.90
C PRO A 81 -2.61 -0.69 8.17
N ASN A 82 -2.74 -2.02 8.21
CA ASN A 82 -3.98 -2.70 7.87
C ASN A 82 -4.51 -3.52 9.05
N ASP A 83 -5.82 -3.76 9.04
CA ASP A 83 -6.50 -4.56 10.08
C ASP A 83 -7.04 -5.85 9.45
N PRO A 84 -6.68 -7.04 9.95
CA PRO A 84 -7.24 -8.31 9.49
C PRO A 84 -8.76 -8.39 9.52
N LYS A 85 -9.44 -7.60 10.35
CA LYS A 85 -10.90 -7.47 10.35
C LYS A 85 -11.46 -6.87 9.06
N MET A 86 -10.60 -6.24 8.23
CA MET A 86 -11.01 -5.66 6.96
C MET A 86 -11.20 -6.69 5.85
N ILE A 87 -10.81 -7.95 6.06
CA ILE A 87 -10.88 -9.00 5.02
C ILE A 87 -12.30 -9.15 4.46
N ASP A 88 -13.31 -9.04 5.31
CA ASP A 88 -14.72 -9.13 4.88
C ASP A 88 -15.21 -7.87 4.15
N LYS A 89 -14.48 -6.76 4.29
CA LYS A 89 -14.81 -5.48 3.65
C LYS A 89 -14.23 -5.34 2.25
N ILE A 90 -13.28 -6.19 1.86
CA ILE A 90 -12.60 -6.11 0.55
C ILE A 90 -13.59 -6.20 -0.60
N ARG A 91 -14.60 -7.07 -0.49
CA ARG A 91 -15.65 -7.20 -1.51
C ARG A 91 -16.36 -5.89 -1.82
N TYR A 92 -16.44 -4.97 -0.84
CA TYR A 92 -17.05 -3.67 -1.08
C TYR A 92 -16.16 -2.76 -1.93
N LEU A 93 -14.84 -3.00 -1.96
CA LEU A 93 -13.94 -2.30 -2.87
C LEU A 93 -14.20 -2.70 -4.33
N ASP A 94 -14.54 -3.97 -4.58
CA ASP A 94 -14.84 -4.48 -5.94
C ASP A 94 -16.13 -3.86 -6.50
N ASP A 95 -17.08 -3.52 -5.61
CA ASP A 95 -18.37 -2.89 -5.98
C ASP A 95 -18.26 -1.36 -6.18
N LEU A 96 -17.12 -0.77 -5.79
CA LEU A 96 -16.93 0.66 -5.91
C LEU A 96 -16.43 1.07 -7.31
N ALA A 97 -17.10 2.03 -7.93
CA ALA A 97 -16.58 2.64 -9.15
C ALA A 97 -15.29 3.42 -8.85
N ASN A 98 -14.30 3.32 -9.75
CA ASN A 98 -13.01 4.01 -9.67
C ASN A 98 -12.14 3.64 -8.46
N THR A 99 -12.33 2.46 -7.88
CA THR A 99 -11.49 1.99 -6.75
C THR A 99 -10.01 1.96 -7.11
N GLU A 100 -9.67 1.73 -8.39
CA GLU A 100 -8.28 1.70 -8.85
C GLU A 100 -7.52 3.01 -8.59
N ASP A 101 -8.20 4.14 -8.45
CA ASP A 101 -7.59 5.45 -8.21
C ASP A 101 -7.55 5.82 -6.71
N SER A 102 -8.14 4.98 -5.85
CA SER A 102 -8.35 5.32 -4.43
C SER A 102 -7.05 5.52 -3.66
N LEU A 103 -6.05 4.67 -3.84
CA LEU A 103 -4.77 4.82 -3.14
C LEU A 103 -3.98 6.01 -3.67
N GLU A 104 -4.03 6.28 -4.97
CA GLU A 104 -3.41 7.48 -5.54
C GLU A 104 -4.03 8.76 -4.97
N TYR A 105 -5.35 8.78 -4.81
CA TYR A 105 -6.03 9.92 -4.18
C TYR A 105 -5.58 10.11 -2.74
N ILE A 106 -5.52 9.04 -1.92
CA ILE A 106 -4.97 9.09 -0.57
C ILE A 106 -3.54 9.64 -0.58
N LEU A 107 -2.69 9.13 -1.47
CA LEU A 107 -1.29 9.55 -1.57
C LEU A 107 -1.14 11.01 -2.01
N SER A 108 -2.10 11.57 -2.75
CA SER A 108 -2.03 12.97 -3.20
C SER A 108 -1.92 13.96 -2.04
N PHE A 109 -2.42 13.62 -0.85
CA PHE A 109 -2.36 14.46 0.36
C PHE A 109 -1.03 14.37 1.12
N ILE A 110 -0.30 13.25 0.99
CA ILE A 110 0.84 12.96 1.88
C ILE A 110 2.16 12.63 1.17
N LYS A 111 2.14 12.40 -0.15
CA LYS A 111 3.32 11.93 -0.89
C LYS A 111 4.54 12.84 -0.79
N ASN A 112 4.34 14.14 -0.59
CA ASN A 112 5.42 15.12 -0.51
C ASN A 112 6.13 15.12 0.87
N ASP A 113 5.58 14.40 1.85
CA ASP A 113 6.14 14.31 3.19
C ASP A 113 7.25 13.23 3.28
N TYR A 114 7.35 12.36 2.26
CA TYR A 114 8.22 11.18 2.24
C TYR A 114 9.16 11.16 1.03
N ASP A 115 10.37 10.62 1.25
CA ASP A 115 11.33 10.35 0.18
C ASP A 115 10.97 9.06 -0.57
N PHE A 116 10.42 8.08 0.16
CA PHE A 116 9.98 6.79 -0.39
C PHE A 116 8.65 6.37 0.23
N ILE A 117 7.77 5.85 -0.62
CA ILE A 117 6.55 5.17 -0.21
C ILE A 117 6.64 3.73 -0.71
N ILE A 118 6.60 2.78 0.23
CA ILE A 118 6.66 1.34 -0.06
C ILE A 118 5.27 0.77 0.19
N ILE A 119 4.72 0.08 -0.79
CA ILE A 119 3.40 -0.55 -0.69
C ILE A 119 3.58 -2.06 -0.63
N ASP A 120 3.20 -2.67 0.49
CA ASP A 120 3.16 -4.13 0.65
C ASP A 120 1.82 -4.65 0.14
N THR A 121 1.85 -5.54 -0.84
CA THR A 121 0.66 -6.00 -1.57
C THR A 121 0.34 -7.45 -1.30
N PRO A 122 -0.95 -7.86 -1.29
CA PRO A 122 -1.31 -9.25 -1.17
C PRO A 122 -0.85 -10.04 -2.42
N PRO A 123 -0.61 -11.37 -2.27
CA PRO A 123 -0.22 -12.23 -3.39
C PRO A 123 -1.43 -12.59 -4.29
N ARG A 124 -2.34 -11.67 -4.51
CA ARG A 124 -3.56 -11.84 -5.30
C ARG A 124 -3.62 -10.82 -6.42
N THR A 125 -4.31 -11.19 -7.49
CA THR A 125 -4.52 -10.35 -8.68
C THR A 125 -5.90 -9.69 -8.66
N ASP A 126 -6.27 -9.15 -7.50
CA ASP A 126 -7.56 -8.52 -7.25
C ASP A 126 -7.50 -6.98 -7.37
N THR A 127 -8.59 -6.34 -7.03
CA THR A 127 -8.75 -4.88 -7.05
C THR A 127 -7.67 -4.18 -6.22
N ILE A 128 -7.25 -4.75 -5.08
CA ILE A 128 -6.21 -4.15 -4.23
C ILE A 128 -4.88 -4.06 -4.96
N LEU A 129 -4.44 -5.15 -5.61
CA LEU A 129 -3.20 -5.12 -6.40
C LEU A 129 -3.27 -4.07 -7.51
N ARG A 130 -4.40 -3.96 -8.22
CA ARG A 130 -4.60 -2.94 -9.27
C ARG A 130 -4.47 -1.54 -8.69
N THR A 131 -5.14 -1.27 -7.58
CA THR A 131 -5.09 0.00 -6.87
C THR A 131 -3.66 0.37 -6.46
N CYS A 132 -2.91 -0.59 -5.89
CA CYS A 132 -1.52 -0.39 -5.51
C CYS A 132 -0.62 -0.10 -6.71
N LEU A 133 -0.76 -0.85 -7.81
CA LEU A 133 0.04 -0.63 -9.03
C LEU A 133 -0.30 0.71 -9.70
N MET A 134 -1.56 1.14 -9.69
CA MET A 134 -1.97 2.44 -10.24
C MET A 134 -1.38 3.61 -9.44
N ALA A 135 -1.16 3.44 -8.14
CA ALA A 135 -0.57 4.43 -7.26
C ALA A 135 0.97 4.41 -7.25
N SER A 136 1.62 3.44 -7.92
CA SER A 136 3.07 3.23 -7.86
C SER A 136 3.77 3.79 -9.09
N ASP A 137 5.04 4.20 -8.93
CA ASP A 137 5.95 4.52 -10.04
C ASP A 137 6.75 3.28 -10.48
N TYR A 138 7.03 2.38 -9.53
CA TYR A 138 7.85 1.17 -9.72
C TYR A 138 7.22 0.00 -8.99
N PHE A 139 7.56 -1.22 -9.39
CA PHE A 139 7.22 -2.41 -8.63
C PHE A 139 8.38 -3.41 -8.58
N ILE A 140 8.38 -4.22 -7.53
CA ILE A 140 9.36 -5.27 -7.29
C ILE A 140 8.60 -6.58 -7.14
N ILE A 141 9.04 -7.61 -7.87
CA ILE A 141 8.49 -8.96 -7.71
C ILE A 141 9.37 -9.71 -6.72
N SER A 142 8.82 -10.05 -5.55
CA SER A 142 9.52 -10.86 -4.56
C SER A 142 9.34 -12.34 -4.89
N LEU A 143 10.42 -13.02 -5.19
CA LEU A 143 10.45 -14.46 -5.46
C LEU A 143 11.24 -15.18 -4.38
N LYS A 144 10.66 -16.29 -3.86
CA LYS A 144 11.42 -17.20 -3.01
C LYS A 144 12.28 -18.09 -3.93
N PRO A 145 13.56 -18.34 -3.59
CA PRO A 145 14.43 -19.23 -4.37
C PRO A 145 14.11 -20.71 -4.08
N GLU A 146 12.87 -21.11 -4.34
CA GLU A 146 12.41 -22.49 -4.20
C GLU A 146 12.27 -23.15 -5.58
N PRO A 147 12.50 -24.48 -5.73
CA PRO A 147 12.51 -25.15 -7.02
C PRO A 147 11.24 -24.97 -7.88
N TYR A 148 10.12 -24.66 -7.25
CA TYR A 148 8.82 -24.49 -7.93
C TYR A 148 8.37 -23.04 -8.05
N SER A 149 9.13 -22.08 -7.55
CA SER A 149 8.76 -20.65 -7.58
C SER A 149 8.73 -20.10 -9.00
N SER A 150 9.53 -20.67 -9.91
CA SER A 150 9.56 -20.28 -11.32
C SER A 150 8.30 -20.65 -12.10
N ILE A 151 7.50 -21.60 -11.60
CA ILE A 151 6.26 -22.07 -12.26
C ILE A 151 5.15 -21.01 -12.14
N GLY A 152 5.12 -20.25 -11.03
CA GLY A 152 4.11 -19.20 -10.79
C GLY A 152 4.44 -17.84 -11.41
N VAL A 153 5.64 -17.65 -11.94
CA VAL A 153 6.07 -16.37 -12.52
C VAL A 153 5.17 -15.92 -13.69
N PRO A 154 4.76 -16.78 -14.64
CA PRO A 154 3.84 -16.38 -15.69
C PRO A 154 2.49 -15.86 -15.19
N ASP A 155 1.97 -16.43 -14.10
CA ASP A 155 0.68 -16.05 -13.52
C ASP A 155 0.71 -14.65 -12.88
N VAL A 156 1.87 -14.23 -12.39
CA VAL A 156 2.08 -12.86 -11.87
C VAL A 156 2.17 -11.84 -13.00
N PHE A 157 2.78 -12.21 -14.14
CA PHE A 157 2.98 -11.28 -15.25
C PHE A 157 1.70 -10.97 -16.05
N ALA A 158 0.74 -11.89 -16.14
CA ALA A 158 -0.48 -11.67 -16.92
C ALA A 158 -1.33 -10.50 -16.36
N PRO A 159 -1.61 -10.40 -15.05
CA PRO A 159 -2.29 -9.25 -14.46
C PRO A 159 -1.49 -7.96 -14.59
N ILE A 160 -0.16 -8.02 -14.40
CA ILE A 160 0.71 -6.85 -14.54
C ILE A 160 0.64 -6.30 -15.96
N LYS A 161 0.65 -7.16 -16.99
CA LYS A 161 0.49 -6.71 -18.39
C LYS A 161 -0.86 -6.02 -18.63
N ALA A 162 -1.94 -6.57 -18.07
CA ALA A 162 -3.27 -5.97 -18.21
C ALA A 162 -3.32 -4.58 -17.56
N ILE A 163 -2.77 -4.46 -16.35
CA ILE A 163 -2.70 -3.20 -15.62
C ILE A 163 -1.76 -2.21 -16.32
N SER A 164 -0.60 -2.64 -16.82
CA SER A 164 0.37 -1.77 -17.50
C SER A 164 -0.24 -1.03 -18.69
N ARG A 165 -1.17 -1.66 -19.41
CA ARG A 165 -1.88 -0.99 -20.51
C ARG A 165 -2.76 0.16 -19.99
N THR A 166 -3.56 -0.09 -18.97
CA THR A 166 -4.42 0.92 -18.34
C THR A 166 -3.56 2.03 -17.71
N TYR A 167 -2.49 1.65 -17.02
CA TYR A 167 -1.53 2.57 -16.42
C TYR A 167 -0.94 3.52 -17.46
N ARG A 168 -0.43 2.99 -18.58
CA ARG A 168 0.12 3.81 -19.68
C ARG A 168 -0.92 4.77 -20.25
N MET A 169 -2.16 4.31 -20.43
CA MET A 169 -3.24 5.16 -20.96
C MET A 169 -3.60 6.31 -20.02
N ARG A 170 -3.58 6.07 -18.69
CA ARG A 170 -3.96 7.08 -17.69
C ARG A 170 -2.80 7.99 -17.27
N LYS A 171 -1.60 7.44 -17.14
CA LYS A 171 -0.42 8.16 -16.63
C LYS A 171 0.51 8.71 -17.71
N ASN A 172 0.30 8.31 -18.96
CA ASN A 172 1.18 8.61 -20.11
C ASN A 172 2.66 8.24 -19.87
N LYS A 173 2.89 7.23 -19.03
CA LYS A 173 4.21 6.66 -18.72
C LYS A 173 4.09 5.14 -18.50
N ASP A 174 5.22 4.44 -18.55
CA ASP A 174 5.27 3.01 -18.26
C ASP A 174 5.46 2.75 -16.77
N LEU A 175 4.87 1.66 -16.29
CA LEU A 175 5.16 1.12 -14.97
C LEU A 175 6.41 0.24 -15.06
N PHE A 176 7.44 0.56 -14.27
CA PHE A 176 8.75 -0.08 -14.36
C PHE A 176 8.96 -1.16 -13.31
N VAL A 177 9.60 -2.27 -13.73
CA VAL A 177 10.09 -3.31 -12.82
C VAL A 177 11.47 -2.91 -12.32
N LEU A 178 11.67 -2.81 -11.01
CA LEU A 178 12.99 -2.51 -10.40
C LEU A 178 13.85 -3.76 -10.17
N GLY A 179 13.36 -4.94 -10.49
CA GLY A 179 14.06 -6.20 -10.31
C GLY A 179 13.13 -7.33 -9.86
N GLY A 180 13.67 -8.51 -9.82
CA GLY A 180 13.01 -9.74 -9.41
C GLY A 180 14.04 -10.76 -8.92
#